data_ca08bf7c8876bf5672886bcc45c51aaf
#
_entry.id   ca08bf7c8876bf5672886bcc45c51aaf
#
_cell.length_a   1.000
_cell.length_b   1.000
_cell.length_c   1.000
_cell.angle_alpha   90.00
_cell.angle_beta   90.00
_cell.angle_gamma   90.00
#
_symmetry.space_group_name_H-M   'P 1'
#
loop_
_entity.id
_entity.type
_entity.pdbx_description
1 polymer ?
#
loop_
_entity_poly.entity_id
_entity_poly.type
_entity_poly.pdbx_seq_one_letter_code
_entity_poly.pdbx_strand_id
1 'polypeptide(L)'
;MRRHLIRPLAVFAALGTLTLTGCGTETGEPGGRTASAGTDRTIRAHEVMQLTQVHKETGMTLLEGPTFDRNGKLIVVDVTAPAGKPKVMRVDVRKKTSSALHTDSRGAYTSAQFSPYDGRLYLTDYAHGEVVSLAPDGSDPRTFFTGEVDGARMNPDDIAFDEAGHLYVSDSRGLSEGEAEGRVVRIDRDGTKATTLADGLAATNGISFDADYRGLWISELTQNRISYLRIDDKGGVTSKHTAVRVDGGIAQTDSIAVDADGNLYQALHGRAAMAVYDRNGKRLATVEVPARAAGLESATNVAITPGGTKAYMTVSGPAGGYLYTFDALAEGTRQSNGG
;
A
#
# COMPACT_ATOMS: atom_id res chain seq x y z
N MET A 1 31.53 -15.91 21.21
CA MET A 1 30.07 -16.06 21.03
C MET A 1 29.40 -14.77 21.47
N ARG A 2 29.15 -13.85 20.55
CA ARG A 2 28.40 -12.60 20.82
C ARG A 2 26.98 -12.82 20.32
N ARG A 3 26.01 -12.78 21.24
CA ARG A 3 24.58 -12.83 20.92
C ARG A 3 24.19 -11.48 20.32
N HIS A 4 23.81 -11.44 19.07
CA HIS A 4 23.13 -10.30 18.48
C HIS A 4 21.67 -10.31 18.94
N LEU A 5 21.36 -9.37 19.82
CA LEU A 5 19.96 -9.05 20.18
C LEU A 5 19.33 -8.32 19.01
N ILE A 6 18.36 -8.96 18.40
CA ILE A 6 17.45 -8.32 17.43
C ILE A 6 16.57 -7.37 18.25
N ARG A 7 16.69 -6.07 17.99
CA ARG A 7 15.80 -5.06 18.58
C ARG A 7 14.46 -5.09 17.84
N PRO A 8 13.33 -5.10 18.54
CA PRO A 8 12.04 -4.96 17.88
C PRO A 8 11.88 -3.57 17.31
N LEU A 9 11.32 -3.49 16.11
CA LEU A 9 10.92 -2.26 15.42
C LEU A 9 9.82 -1.60 16.27
N ALA A 10 10.16 -0.53 16.97
CA ALA A 10 9.17 0.29 17.66
C ALA A 10 8.69 1.39 16.70
N VAL A 11 7.50 1.20 16.14
CA VAL A 11 6.76 2.28 15.49
C VAL A 11 6.18 3.16 16.61
N PHE A 12 6.77 4.32 16.82
CA PHE A 12 6.32 5.27 17.83
C PHE A 12 5.11 6.06 17.34
N ALA A 13 3.97 5.86 17.98
CA ALA A 13 2.87 6.84 17.97
C ALA A 13 3.19 7.92 19.02
N ALA A 14 3.63 9.09 18.59
CA ALA A 14 3.81 10.24 19.47
C ALA A 14 2.49 11.02 19.56
N LEU A 15 1.73 10.83 20.64
CA LEU A 15 0.65 11.76 21.01
C LEU A 15 1.25 12.99 21.69
N GLY A 16 1.25 14.10 20.98
CA GLY A 16 1.53 15.42 21.56
C GLY A 16 0.25 16.19 21.80
N THR A 17 -0.12 16.38 23.06
CA THR A 17 -1.20 17.29 23.47
C THR A 17 -0.69 18.74 23.48
N LEU A 18 -1.20 19.58 22.59
CA LEU A 18 -1.02 21.04 22.63
C LEU A 18 -2.31 21.70 23.12
N THR A 19 -2.21 22.35 24.27
CA THR A 19 -3.21 23.30 24.79
C THR A 19 -2.99 24.67 24.16
N LEU A 20 -4.00 25.20 23.47
CA LEU A 20 -4.03 26.58 22.97
C LEU A 20 -5.02 27.40 23.77
N THR A 21 -4.49 28.37 24.55
CA THR A 21 -5.23 29.52 25.07
C THR A 21 -4.88 30.74 24.25
N GLY A 22 -5.87 31.52 23.81
CA GLY A 22 -5.64 32.82 23.20
C GLY A 22 -6.89 33.45 22.60
N CYS A 23 -7.52 34.39 23.33
CA CYS A 23 -8.56 35.28 22.85
C CYS A 23 -8.03 36.35 21.88
N GLY A 24 -8.83 36.70 20.88
CA GLY A 24 -8.62 37.86 20.06
C GLY A 24 -9.80 38.12 19.14
N THR A 25 -10.65 39.05 19.48
CA THR A 25 -11.75 39.58 18.66
C THR A 25 -11.22 40.60 17.66
N GLU A 26 -11.51 40.39 16.36
CA GLU A 26 -11.61 41.54 15.43
C GLU A 26 -12.62 41.23 14.31
N THR A 27 -13.53 42.20 14.15
CA THR A 27 -14.59 42.24 13.16
C THR A 27 -14.08 42.79 11.85
N GLY A 28 -14.38 42.08 10.75
CA GLY A 28 -14.12 42.58 9.41
C GLY A 28 -14.73 41.64 8.37
N GLU A 29 -15.91 41.94 7.86
CA GLU A 29 -16.42 41.28 6.65
C GLU A 29 -15.60 41.68 5.42
N PRO A 30 -15.28 40.74 4.55
CA PRO A 30 -15.45 40.97 3.13
C PRO A 30 -16.04 39.78 2.40
N GLY A 31 -17.00 40.07 1.55
CA GLY A 31 -17.42 39.39 0.33
C GLY A 31 -17.14 37.90 0.23
N GLY A 32 -18.08 37.06 0.66
CA GLY A 32 -17.98 35.61 0.49
C GLY A 32 -18.00 35.20 -0.98
N ARG A 33 -16.87 34.75 -1.50
CA ARG A 33 -16.87 33.72 -2.53
C ARG A 33 -17.27 32.42 -1.83
N THR A 34 -18.50 32.04 -1.97
CA THR A 34 -18.93 30.66 -1.69
C THR A 34 -18.20 29.75 -2.64
N ALA A 35 -17.06 29.21 -2.17
CA ALA A 35 -16.55 27.99 -2.78
C ALA A 35 -17.66 26.96 -2.63
N SER A 36 -18.23 26.54 -3.74
CA SER A 36 -19.11 25.39 -3.80
C SER A 36 -18.32 24.22 -3.19
N ALA A 37 -18.61 23.90 -1.93
CA ALA A 37 -18.16 22.67 -1.32
C ALA A 37 -18.88 21.57 -2.10
N GLY A 38 -18.19 20.99 -3.08
CA GLY A 38 -18.61 19.75 -3.69
C GLY A 38 -18.81 18.77 -2.55
N THR A 39 -20.01 18.25 -2.38
CA THR A 39 -20.31 17.26 -1.34
C THR A 39 -19.45 16.05 -1.63
N ASP A 40 -18.39 15.87 -0.82
CA ASP A 40 -17.53 14.68 -0.88
C ASP A 40 -18.42 13.45 -0.75
N ARG A 41 -18.47 12.63 -1.80
CA ARG A 41 -19.24 11.40 -1.77
C ARG A 41 -18.60 10.45 -0.76
N THR A 42 -19.39 9.98 0.20
CA THR A 42 -18.96 8.91 1.10
C THR A 42 -19.38 7.56 0.53
N ILE A 43 -18.42 6.65 0.36
CA ILE A 43 -18.65 5.25 0.04
C ILE A 43 -18.46 4.47 1.33
N ARG A 44 -19.50 3.76 1.77
CA ARG A 44 -19.42 2.95 2.98
C ARG A 44 -18.84 1.58 2.66
N ALA A 45 -17.74 1.24 3.30
CA ALA A 45 -17.18 -0.11 3.25
C ALA A 45 -17.98 -1.07 4.16
N HIS A 46 -18.04 -2.33 3.78
CA HIS A 46 -18.72 -3.40 4.49
C HIS A 46 -17.72 -4.47 4.92
N GLU A 47 -17.81 -4.89 6.17
CA GLU A 47 -16.98 -5.96 6.70
C GLU A 47 -17.25 -7.27 5.95
N VAL A 48 -16.18 -7.88 5.45
CA VAL A 48 -16.22 -9.24 4.91
C VAL A 48 -15.96 -10.23 6.03
N MET A 49 -14.81 -10.11 6.69
CA MET A 49 -14.40 -10.98 7.79
C MET A 49 -13.17 -10.44 8.52
N GLN A 50 -12.98 -10.90 9.75
CA GLN A 50 -11.71 -10.82 10.43
C GLN A 50 -10.76 -11.89 9.90
N LEU A 51 -9.54 -11.52 9.53
CA LEU A 51 -8.49 -12.43 9.05
C LEU A 51 -7.53 -12.83 10.18
N THR A 52 -7.15 -11.86 11.01
CA THR A 52 -6.17 -12.05 12.08
C THR A 52 -6.61 -11.37 13.37
N GLN A 53 -6.20 -11.94 14.49
CA GLN A 53 -6.20 -11.27 15.78
C GLN A 53 -4.84 -10.62 16.00
N VAL A 54 -4.78 -9.68 16.94
CA VAL A 54 -3.50 -9.14 17.41
C VAL A 54 -2.62 -10.28 17.91
N HIS A 55 -1.43 -10.41 17.35
CA HIS A 55 -0.46 -11.43 17.75
C HIS A 55 0.13 -11.09 19.12
N LYS A 56 0.15 -12.07 20.03
CA LYS A 56 0.70 -11.89 21.37
C LYS A 56 2.20 -11.60 21.35
N GLU A 57 2.90 -12.19 20.41
CA GLU A 57 4.35 -12.11 20.26
C GLU A 57 4.82 -10.74 19.76
N THR A 58 4.07 -10.12 18.86
CA THR A 58 4.40 -8.82 18.26
C THR A 58 3.59 -7.67 18.82
N GLY A 59 2.48 -7.97 19.52
CA GLY A 59 1.57 -6.98 20.09
C GLY A 59 0.69 -6.26 19.04
N MET A 60 0.71 -6.73 17.77
CA MET A 60 -0.01 -6.10 16.67
C MET A 60 -0.39 -7.10 15.58
N THR A 61 -1.20 -6.67 14.65
CA THR A 61 -1.43 -7.28 13.33
C THR A 61 -1.49 -6.19 12.30
N LEU A 62 -0.89 -6.41 11.14
CA LEU A 62 -0.88 -5.47 10.02
C LEU A 62 -1.09 -6.25 8.73
N LEU A 63 -2.29 -6.13 8.18
CA LEU A 63 -2.64 -6.75 6.90
C LEU A 63 -2.23 -5.83 5.75
N GLU A 64 -1.66 -6.41 4.70
CA GLU A 64 -1.16 -5.71 3.54
C GLU A 64 -1.34 -6.52 2.26
N GLY A 65 -0.92 -5.96 1.12
CA GLY A 65 -0.71 -6.60 -0.16
C GLY A 65 -1.88 -7.45 -0.67
N PRO A 66 -3.15 -6.97 -0.65
CA PRO A 66 -4.24 -7.72 -1.25
C PRO A 66 -4.02 -7.83 -2.76
N THR A 67 -4.10 -9.05 -3.29
CA THR A 67 -3.99 -9.30 -4.74
C THR A 67 -4.84 -10.50 -5.13
N PHE A 68 -5.22 -10.60 -6.42
CA PHE A 68 -6.01 -11.72 -6.92
C PHE A 68 -5.16 -12.72 -7.68
N ASP A 69 -5.36 -14.00 -7.40
CA ASP A 69 -4.84 -15.05 -8.27
C ASP A 69 -5.69 -15.18 -9.55
N ARG A 70 -5.17 -15.91 -10.54
CA ARG A 70 -5.86 -16.16 -11.82
C ARG A 70 -7.23 -16.85 -11.71
N ASN A 71 -7.56 -17.38 -10.54
CA ASN A 71 -8.85 -17.99 -10.24
C ASN A 71 -9.79 -17.06 -9.48
N GLY A 72 -9.40 -15.77 -9.31
CA GLY A 72 -10.15 -14.76 -8.56
C GLY A 72 -10.17 -14.99 -7.04
N LYS A 73 -9.20 -15.74 -6.50
CA LYS A 73 -9.02 -15.85 -5.05
C LYS A 73 -8.15 -14.70 -4.57
N LEU A 74 -8.55 -14.11 -3.47
CA LEU A 74 -7.81 -13.02 -2.86
C LEU A 74 -6.65 -13.58 -2.03
N ILE A 75 -5.47 -13.01 -2.20
CA ILE A 75 -4.29 -13.22 -1.37
C ILE A 75 -4.11 -11.98 -0.50
N VAL A 76 -3.68 -12.15 0.74
CA VAL A 76 -3.40 -11.06 1.69
C VAL A 76 -2.15 -11.46 2.48
N VAL A 77 -1.29 -10.51 2.79
CA VAL A 77 -0.13 -10.72 3.67
C VAL A 77 -0.40 -10.16 5.06
N ASP A 78 0.25 -10.73 6.08
CA ASP A 78 0.32 -10.19 7.44
C ASP A 78 1.79 -9.89 7.75
N VAL A 79 2.12 -8.60 7.69
CA VAL A 79 3.50 -8.08 7.88
C VAL A 79 4.08 -8.50 9.23
N THR A 80 3.22 -8.51 10.24
CA THR A 80 3.61 -8.71 11.65
C THR A 80 3.40 -10.12 12.16
N ALA A 81 2.98 -11.04 11.29
CA ALA A 81 2.81 -12.44 11.66
C ALA A 81 4.12 -13.00 12.23
N PRO A 82 4.12 -13.59 13.45
CA PRO A 82 5.32 -14.14 14.05
C PRO A 82 5.80 -15.40 13.30
N ALA A 83 7.00 -15.84 13.63
CA ALA A 83 7.58 -17.05 13.07
C ALA A 83 6.64 -18.25 13.20
N GLY A 84 6.46 -18.99 12.12
CA GLY A 84 5.58 -20.17 12.09
C GLY A 84 4.08 -19.89 12.00
N LYS A 85 3.68 -18.62 11.90
CA LYS A 85 2.29 -18.24 11.57
C LYS A 85 2.17 -17.93 10.09
N PRO A 86 0.94 -18.01 9.51
CA PRO A 86 0.73 -17.67 8.11
C PRO A 86 1.11 -16.21 7.84
N LYS A 87 2.09 -16.00 6.99
CA LYS A 87 2.50 -14.67 6.52
C LYS A 87 1.80 -14.26 5.24
N VAL A 88 1.40 -15.26 4.44
CA VAL A 88 0.59 -15.08 3.26
C VAL A 88 -0.63 -15.99 3.38
N MET A 89 -1.80 -15.41 3.20
CA MET A 89 -3.08 -16.09 3.33
C MET A 89 -3.83 -16.07 1.99
N ARG A 90 -4.51 -17.18 1.67
CA ARG A 90 -5.52 -17.24 0.61
C ARG A 90 -6.90 -17.10 1.23
N VAL A 91 -7.70 -16.18 0.73
CA VAL A 91 -9.03 -15.85 1.26
C VAL A 91 -10.11 -16.23 0.27
N ASP A 92 -11.08 -17.00 0.72
CA ASP A 92 -12.34 -17.22 0.00
C ASP A 92 -13.39 -16.25 0.54
N VAL A 93 -13.54 -15.12 -0.13
CA VAL A 93 -14.43 -14.04 0.30
C VAL A 93 -15.91 -14.45 0.33
N ARG A 94 -16.32 -15.42 -0.51
CA ARG A 94 -17.69 -15.91 -0.55
C ARG A 94 -17.99 -16.83 0.63
N LYS A 95 -17.04 -17.70 0.97
CA LYS A 95 -17.19 -18.63 2.10
C LYS A 95 -16.81 -17.97 3.43
N LYS A 96 -16.19 -16.80 3.40
CA LYS A 96 -15.61 -16.10 4.56
C LYS A 96 -14.63 -17.01 5.32
N THR A 97 -13.71 -17.62 4.59
CA THR A 97 -12.66 -18.49 5.15
C THR A 97 -11.30 -18.08 4.62
N SER A 98 -10.27 -18.26 5.43
CA SER A 98 -8.87 -18.10 5.02
C SER A 98 -8.08 -19.37 5.30
N SER A 99 -7.02 -19.56 4.53
CA SER A 99 -6.05 -20.64 4.72
C SER A 99 -4.63 -20.10 4.53
N ALA A 100 -3.67 -20.71 5.23
CA ALA A 100 -2.27 -20.41 4.99
C ALA A 100 -1.90 -20.75 3.54
N LEU A 101 -1.28 -19.79 2.85
CA LEU A 101 -0.64 -20.00 1.57
C LEU A 101 0.86 -20.18 1.75
N HIS A 102 1.49 -19.33 2.59
CA HIS A 102 2.89 -19.43 2.93
C HIS A 102 3.14 -19.12 4.40
N THR A 103 4.11 -19.81 4.96
CA THR A 103 4.55 -19.68 6.36
C THR A 103 6.06 -19.79 6.39
N ASP A 104 6.72 -18.85 7.02
CA ASP A 104 8.16 -18.90 7.25
C ASP A 104 8.55 -18.37 8.65
N SER A 105 9.85 -18.33 8.92
CA SER A 105 10.37 -17.93 10.24
C SER A 105 10.88 -16.49 10.29
N ARG A 106 10.95 -15.77 9.17
CA ARG A 106 11.73 -14.52 9.10
C ARG A 106 11.10 -13.39 8.29
N GLY A 107 10.40 -13.66 7.19
CA GLY A 107 9.89 -12.62 6.30
C GLY A 107 8.94 -11.65 6.99
N ALA A 108 8.98 -10.38 6.60
CA ALA A 108 8.00 -9.34 6.92
C ALA A 108 7.51 -8.75 5.58
N TYR A 109 6.51 -9.43 5.03
CA TYR A 109 6.02 -9.13 3.69
C TYR A 109 5.04 -7.98 3.72
N THR A 110 5.33 -6.90 2.99
CA THR A 110 4.52 -5.68 2.91
C THR A 110 3.66 -5.63 1.66
N SER A 111 4.00 -6.36 0.61
CA SER A 111 3.21 -6.40 -0.62
C SER A 111 3.21 -7.78 -1.26
N ALA A 112 2.20 -8.03 -2.09
CA ALA A 112 2.08 -9.26 -2.88
C ALA A 112 1.49 -8.94 -4.25
N GLN A 113 2.10 -9.47 -5.33
CA GLN A 113 1.53 -9.37 -6.67
C GLN A 113 1.97 -10.54 -7.56
N PHE A 114 1.06 -11.00 -8.42
CA PHE A 114 1.40 -12.03 -9.39
C PHE A 114 2.10 -11.42 -10.60
N SER A 115 3.21 -12.03 -10.99
CA SER A 115 3.96 -11.62 -12.18
C SER A 115 3.21 -12.01 -13.46
N PRO A 116 3.02 -11.08 -14.40
CA PRO A 116 2.44 -11.38 -15.71
C PRO A 116 3.37 -12.23 -16.58
N TYR A 117 4.64 -12.32 -16.24
CA TYR A 117 5.66 -13.02 -17.02
C TYR A 117 5.72 -14.52 -16.72
N ASP A 118 5.81 -14.89 -15.44
CA ASP A 118 5.99 -16.27 -15.01
C ASP A 118 4.86 -16.82 -14.14
N GLY A 119 3.90 -15.96 -13.76
CA GLY A 119 2.73 -16.32 -12.95
C GLY A 119 3.05 -16.61 -11.48
N ARG A 120 4.29 -16.39 -11.03
CA ARG A 120 4.68 -16.54 -9.62
C ARG A 120 4.14 -15.38 -8.79
N LEU A 121 3.94 -15.63 -7.50
CA LEU A 121 3.59 -14.59 -6.52
C LEU A 121 4.87 -13.94 -6.02
N TYR A 122 5.01 -12.64 -6.22
CA TYR A 122 6.15 -11.85 -5.74
C TYR A 122 5.75 -11.12 -4.47
N LEU A 123 6.69 -11.04 -3.53
CA LEU A 123 6.53 -10.45 -2.21
C LEU A 123 7.72 -9.53 -1.93
N THR A 124 7.45 -8.36 -1.36
CA THR A 124 8.48 -7.50 -0.78
C THR A 124 8.78 -7.94 0.65
N ASP A 125 10.01 -8.26 0.96
CA ASP A 125 10.47 -8.53 2.33
C ASP A 125 11.16 -7.29 2.90
N TYR A 126 10.38 -6.45 3.56
CA TYR A 126 10.84 -5.20 4.13
C TYR A 126 11.97 -5.38 5.16
N ALA A 127 11.87 -6.41 6.00
CA ALA A 127 12.85 -6.65 7.06
C ALA A 127 14.22 -7.04 6.52
N HIS A 128 14.27 -7.72 5.37
CA HIS A 128 15.52 -8.22 4.78
C HIS A 128 15.97 -7.43 3.57
N GLY A 129 15.17 -6.47 3.07
CA GLY A 129 15.48 -5.68 1.87
C GLY A 129 15.55 -6.53 0.61
N GLU A 130 14.67 -7.51 0.52
CA GLU A 130 14.64 -8.51 -0.54
C GLU A 130 13.30 -8.50 -1.28
N VAL A 131 13.29 -8.99 -2.51
CA VAL A 131 12.09 -9.43 -3.19
C VAL A 131 12.18 -10.95 -3.31
N VAL A 132 11.14 -11.63 -2.84
CA VAL A 132 11.04 -13.08 -2.94
C VAL A 132 9.88 -13.47 -3.84
N SER A 133 9.90 -14.68 -4.40
CA SER A 133 8.79 -15.20 -5.18
C SER A 133 8.41 -16.60 -4.73
N LEU A 134 7.12 -16.91 -4.80
CA LEU A 134 6.55 -18.20 -4.51
C LEU A 134 5.88 -18.78 -5.76
N ALA A 135 5.79 -20.10 -5.86
CA ALA A 135 4.84 -20.69 -6.78
C ALA A 135 3.41 -20.26 -6.41
N PRO A 136 2.42 -20.28 -7.35
CA PRO A 136 1.06 -19.80 -7.08
C PRO A 136 0.32 -20.54 -5.95
N ASP A 137 0.80 -21.72 -5.59
CA ASP A 137 0.28 -22.51 -4.48
C ASP A 137 0.96 -22.21 -3.13
N GLY A 138 1.92 -21.26 -3.10
CA GLY A 138 2.69 -20.87 -1.92
C GLY A 138 3.96 -21.69 -1.67
N SER A 139 4.24 -22.68 -2.51
CA SER A 139 5.45 -23.50 -2.46
C SER A 139 6.64 -22.86 -3.18
N ASP A 140 7.79 -23.53 -3.17
CA ASP A 140 9.00 -23.19 -3.93
C ASP A 140 9.43 -21.70 -3.73
N PRO A 141 9.72 -21.28 -2.49
CA PRO A 141 10.20 -19.92 -2.22
C PRO A 141 11.58 -19.72 -2.87
N ARG A 142 11.74 -18.58 -3.55
CA ARG A 142 13.00 -18.17 -4.19
C ARG A 142 13.28 -16.71 -3.90
N THR A 143 14.51 -16.37 -3.54
CA THR A 143 14.97 -14.99 -3.59
C THR A 143 15.03 -14.57 -5.06
N PHE A 144 14.24 -13.55 -5.43
CA PHE A 144 14.25 -12.97 -6.76
C PHE A 144 15.30 -11.87 -6.88
N PHE A 145 15.36 -10.99 -5.88
CA PHE A 145 16.36 -9.94 -5.81
C PHE A 145 16.80 -9.72 -4.38
N THR A 146 18.09 -9.57 -4.19
CA THR A 146 18.72 -9.17 -2.93
C THR A 146 19.98 -8.38 -3.23
N GLY A 147 20.38 -7.51 -2.32
CA GLY A 147 21.59 -6.71 -2.46
C GLY A 147 21.31 -5.22 -2.40
N GLU A 148 22.33 -4.47 -2.82
CA GLU A 148 22.29 -3.01 -2.82
C GLU A 148 21.90 -2.48 -4.22
N VAL A 149 21.18 -1.39 -4.22
CA VAL A 149 20.91 -0.59 -5.42
C VAL A 149 21.54 0.77 -5.18
N ASP A 150 22.46 1.17 -6.05
CA ASP A 150 23.25 2.41 -5.91
C ASP A 150 23.93 2.56 -4.54
N GLY A 151 24.54 1.46 -4.06
CA GLY A 151 25.28 1.43 -2.80
C GLY A 151 24.43 1.45 -1.54
N ALA A 152 23.13 1.20 -1.64
CA ALA A 152 22.26 1.16 -0.49
C ALA A 152 21.22 0.03 -0.59
N ARG A 153 21.03 -0.67 0.53
CA ARG A 153 20.00 -1.69 0.67
C ARG A 153 18.61 -1.07 0.55
N MET A 154 17.69 -1.79 -0.06
CA MET A 154 16.28 -1.37 -0.12
C MET A 154 15.56 -1.62 1.21
N ASN A 155 14.50 -0.83 1.43
CA ASN A 155 13.38 -1.12 2.33
C ASN A 155 12.14 -1.28 1.44
N PRO A 156 12.00 -2.40 0.71
CA PRO A 156 10.98 -2.55 -0.31
C PRO A 156 9.59 -2.62 0.35
N ASP A 157 8.66 -1.79 -0.12
CA ASP A 157 7.31 -1.71 0.43
C ASP A 157 6.30 -2.29 -0.56
N ASP A 158 5.83 -1.52 -1.55
CA ASP A 158 4.91 -2.02 -2.56
C ASP A 158 5.59 -2.35 -3.89
N ILE A 159 4.90 -3.14 -4.72
CA ILE A 159 5.36 -3.55 -6.04
C ILE A 159 4.30 -3.38 -7.11
N ALA A 160 4.75 -3.11 -8.33
CA ALA A 160 3.94 -3.13 -9.53
C ALA A 160 4.73 -3.78 -10.67
N PHE A 161 4.04 -4.44 -11.60
CA PHE A 161 4.65 -5.00 -12.81
C PHE A 161 4.26 -4.20 -14.04
N ASP A 162 5.19 -4.03 -14.98
CA ASP A 162 4.84 -3.66 -16.34
C ASP A 162 4.37 -4.89 -17.15
N GLU A 163 3.85 -4.65 -18.36
CA GLU A 163 3.35 -5.72 -19.24
C GLU A 163 4.45 -6.70 -19.68
N ALA A 164 5.71 -6.28 -19.66
CA ALA A 164 6.87 -7.11 -20.00
C ALA A 164 7.36 -7.97 -18.83
N GLY A 165 6.81 -7.73 -17.63
CA GLY A 165 7.15 -8.45 -16.39
C GLY A 165 8.34 -7.87 -15.64
N HIS A 166 8.77 -6.64 -15.94
CA HIS A 166 9.71 -5.93 -15.08
C HIS A 166 9.01 -5.48 -13.83
N LEU A 167 9.70 -5.58 -12.70
CA LEU A 167 9.19 -5.22 -11.39
C LEU A 167 9.59 -3.79 -11.03
N TYR A 168 8.63 -3.02 -10.52
CA TYR A 168 8.83 -1.68 -9.97
C TYR A 168 8.54 -1.74 -8.49
N VAL A 169 9.48 -1.27 -7.69
CA VAL A 169 9.45 -1.37 -6.22
C VAL A 169 9.48 0.04 -5.64
N SER A 170 8.58 0.33 -4.71
CA SER A 170 8.72 1.48 -3.84
C SER A 170 9.70 1.14 -2.72
N ASP A 171 10.81 1.85 -2.66
CA ASP A 171 11.86 1.68 -1.66
C ASP A 171 11.67 2.75 -0.57
N SER A 172 11.07 2.35 0.54
CA SER A 172 10.55 3.22 1.63
C SER A 172 11.66 3.64 2.61
N ARG A 173 12.75 4.21 2.08
CA ARG A 173 13.84 4.72 2.90
C ARG A 173 13.49 6.07 3.53
N GLY A 174 14.15 6.41 4.64
CA GLY A 174 13.96 7.68 5.34
C GLY A 174 12.69 7.75 6.21
N LEU A 175 12.02 6.62 6.45
CA LEU A 175 10.77 6.58 7.22
C LEU A 175 10.95 7.05 8.67
N SER A 176 12.04 6.66 9.32
CA SER A 176 12.34 6.99 10.72
C SER A 176 12.97 8.36 10.91
N GLU A 177 13.71 8.84 9.94
CA GLU A 177 14.47 10.09 9.99
C GLU A 177 13.67 11.30 9.44
N GLY A 178 12.56 11.04 8.73
CA GLY A 178 11.78 12.08 8.07
C GLY A 178 12.46 12.70 6.85
N GLU A 179 13.58 12.13 6.40
CA GLU A 179 14.32 12.57 5.22
C GLU A 179 13.68 12.02 3.93
N ALA A 180 13.83 12.74 2.83
CA ALA A 180 13.31 12.32 1.53
C ALA A 180 14.32 11.37 0.83
N GLU A 181 14.53 10.20 1.39
CA GLU A 181 15.46 9.18 0.87
C GLU A 181 14.77 8.07 0.06
N GLY A 182 13.43 8.09 -0.01
CA GLY A 182 12.65 7.10 -0.75
C GLY A 182 12.98 7.11 -2.24
N ARG A 183 12.91 5.91 -2.84
CA ARG A 183 13.24 5.68 -4.25
C ARG A 183 12.15 4.88 -4.94
N VAL A 184 12.14 4.93 -6.27
CA VAL A 184 11.49 3.95 -7.12
C VAL A 184 12.58 3.16 -7.83
N VAL A 185 12.58 1.85 -7.63
CA VAL A 185 13.57 0.94 -8.21
C VAL A 185 12.88 0.02 -9.22
N ARG A 186 13.41 -0.05 -10.44
CA ARG A 186 13.01 -1.04 -11.44
C ARG A 186 13.99 -2.21 -11.40
N ILE A 187 13.45 -3.42 -11.33
CA ILE A 187 14.22 -4.67 -11.40
C ILE A 187 13.81 -5.39 -12.67
N ASP A 188 14.79 -5.79 -13.48
CA ASP A 188 14.52 -6.53 -14.71
C ASP A 188 13.83 -7.87 -14.38
N ARG A 189 12.97 -8.33 -15.29
CA ARG A 189 12.12 -9.53 -15.12
C ARG A 189 12.87 -10.82 -14.77
N ASP A 190 14.19 -10.85 -14.97
CA ASP A 190 15.06 -11.96 -14.59
C ASP A 190 15.78 -11.75 -13.25
N GLY A 191 15.54 -10.60 -12.58
CA GLY A 191 16.14 -10.27 -11.30
C GLY A 191 17.63 -9.90 -11.34
N THR A 192 18.24 -9.79 -12.53
CA THR A 192 19.70 -9.62 -12.67
C THR A 192 20.16 -8.18 -12.56
N LYS A 193 19.28 -7.23 -12.84
CA LYS A 193 19.62 -5.80 -12.82
C LYS A 193 18.54 -5.00 -12.10
N ALA A 194 18.95 -4.18 -11.16
CA ALA A 194 18.12 -3.16 -10.53
C ALA A 194 18.64 -1.76 -10.89
N THR A 195 17.72 -0.81 -11.07
CA THR A 195 18.02 0.57 -11.46
C THR A 195 17.11 1.52 -10.71
N THR A 196 17.66 2.53 -10.06
CA THR A 196 16.87 3.62 -9.49
C THR A 196 16.30 4.49 -10.62
N LEU A 197 14.99 4.62 -10.66
CA LEU A 197 14.28 5.45 -11.63
C LEU A 197 14.00 6.85 -11.12
N ALA A 198 13.75 6.98 -9.82
CA ALA A 198 13.54 8.24 -9.14
C ALA A 198 14.00 8.11 -7.68
N ASP A 199 14.46 9.20 -7.11
CA ASP A 199 14.93 9.35 -5.74
C ASP A 199 14.39 10.65 -5.11
N GLY A 200 14.79 10.94 -3.88
CA GLY A 200 14.37 12.13 -3.16
C GLY A 200 12.88 12.17 -2.88
N LEU A 201 12.27 11.00 -2.67
CA LEU A 201 10.86 10.84 -2.33
C LEU A 201 10.69 10.66 -0.82
N ALA A 202 9.58 11.12 -0.27
CA ALA A 202 9.36 11.15 1.17
C ALA A 202 8.77 9.83 1.70
N ALA A 203 9.62 8.83 1.94
CA ALA A 203 9.23 7.48 2.34
C ALA A 203 8.17 6.91 1.39
N THR A 204 8.61 6.43 0.23
CA THR A 204 7.72 5.83 -0.78
C THR A 204 7.00 4.63 -0.21
N ASN A 205 5.67 4.54 -0.43
CA ASN A 205 4.85 3.43 0.01
C ASN A 205 4.10 2.84 -1.19
N GLY A 206 2.84 3.18 -1.45
CA GLY A 206 2.09 2.65 -2.57
C GLY A 206 2.71 2.97 -3.93
N ILE A 207 2.67 1.99 -4.83
CA ILE A 207 3.08 2.12 -6.23
C ILE A 207 2.06 1.43 -7.15
N SER A 208 1.61 2.11 -8.18
CA SER A 208 0.70 1.53 -9.17
C SER A 208 0.90 2.19 -10.53
N PHE A 209 0.84 1.40 -11.60
CA PHE A 209 0.74 1.97 -12.95
C PHE A 209 -0.61 2.63 -13.17
N ASP A 210 -0.64 3.59 -14.08
CA ASP A 210 -1.89 4.01 -14.69
C ASP A 210 -2.44 2.91 -15.63
N ALA A 211 -3.69 3.07 -16.07
CA ALA A 211 -4.39 2.04 -16.83
C ALA A 211 -3.76 1.72 -18.20
N ASP A 212 -2.94 2.62 -18.74
CA ASP A 212 -2.27 2.48 -20.03
C ASP A 212 -0.74 2.29 -19.93
N TYR A 213 -0.23 2.01 -18.73
CA TYR A 213 1.19 1.73 -18.41
C TYR A 213 2.17 2.84 -18.81
N ARG A 214 1.68 4.09 -18.93
CA ARG A 214 2.51 5.25 -19.30
C ARG A 214 3.05 6.03 -18.13
N GLY A 215 2.63 5.69 -16.96
CA GLY A 215 3.13 6.32 -15.74
C GLY A 215 2.88 5.52 -14.48
N LEU A 216 3.62 5.89 -13.46
CA LEU A 216 3.55 5.33 -12.12
C LEU A 216 3.04 6.38 -11.16
N TRP A 217 2.08 5.98 -10.38
CA TRP A 217 1.61 6.70 -9.20
C TRP A 217 2.34 6.18 -7.97
N ILE A 218 2.92 7.10 -7.20
CA ILE A 218 3.71 6.80 -6.00
C ILE A 218 3.15 7.58 -4.83
N SER A 219 2.73 6.91 -3.78
CA SER A 219 2.42 7.59 -2.53
C SER A 219 3.70 7.89 -1.74
N GLU A 220 3.75 9.07 -1.13
CA GLU A 220 4.84 9.53 -0.29
C GLU A 220 4.31 9.73 1.13
N LEU A 221 4.53 8.74 1.98
CA LEU A 221 3.89 8.55 3.29
C LEU A 221 4.08 9.76 4.20
N THR A 222 5.31 10.23 4.39
CA THR A 222 5.62 11.28 5.38
C THR A 222 5.23 12.69 4.93
N GLN A 223 4.77 12.87 3.69
CA GLN A 223 4.34 14.17 3.16
C GLN A 223 2.91 14.21 2.64
N ASN A 224 2.15 13.13 2.82
CA ASN A 224 0.74 13.07 2.38
C ASN A 224 0.54 13.58 0.95
N ARG A 225 1.32 13.02 0.01
CA ARG A 225 1.20 13.38 -1.40
C ARG A 225 1.31 12.15 -2.29
N ILE A 226 0.79 12.29 -3.49
CA ILE A 226 0.96 11.30 -4.56
C ILE A 226 1.75 11.98 -5.67
N SER A 227 2.89 11.39 -6.01
CA SER A 227 3.71 11.79 -7.15
C SER A 227 3.40 10.93 -8.37
N TYR A 228 3.50 11.54 -9.56
CA TYR A 228 3.36 10.87 -10.84
C TYR A 228 4.68 10.90 -11.59
N LEU A 229 5.12 9.73 -12.04
CA LEU A 229 6.31 9.51 -12.84
C LEU A 229 5.88 9.08 -14.23
N ARG A 230 6.17 9.90 -15.27
CA ARG A 230 5.93 9.49 -16.64
C ARG A 230 7.02 8.52 -17.10
N ILE A 231 6.60 7.37 -17.61
CA ILE A 231 7.47 6.29 -18.07
C ILE A 231 7.52 6.29 -19.59
N ASP A 232 8.70 6.13 -20.18
CA ASP A 232 8.89 5.92 -21.61
C ASP A 232 8.81 4.42 -22.00
N ASP A 233 8.82 4.15 -23.30
CA ASP A 233 8.73 2.78 -23.83
C ASP A 233 9.92 1.86 -23.45
N LYS A 234 10.97 2.42 -22.84
CA LYS A 234 12.15 1.70 -22.33
C LYS A 234 12.10 1.51 -20.82
N GLY A 235 11.04 1.98 -20.16
CA GLY A 235 10.87 1.92 -18.72
C GLY A 235 11.67 3.01 -17.96
N GLY A 236 12.14 4.04 -18.66
CA GLY A 236 12.83 5.19 -18.06
C GLY A 236 11.84 6.28 -17.65
N VAL A 237 12.19 7.06 -16.61
CA VAL A 237 11.39 8.21 -16.16
C VAL A 237 11.73 9.45 -17.00
N THR A 238 10.73 10.04 -17.66
CA THR A 238 10.88 11.26 -18.46
C THR A 238 10.43 12.53 -17.72
N SER A 239 9.57 12.39 -16.72
CA SER A 239 9.20 13.49 -15.83
C SER A 239 8.70 12.96 -14.49
N LYS A 240 8.86 13.76 -13.43
CA LYS A 240 8.37 13.50 -12.06
C LYS A 240 7.76 14.79 -11.49
N HIS A 241 6.58 14.71 -10.92
CA HIS A 241 5.94 15.84 -10.22
C HIS A 241 4.95 15.35 -9.15
N THR A 242 4.68 16.18 -8.16
CA THR A 242 3.57 15.95 -7.23
C THR A 242 2.26 16.21 -7.96
N ALA A 243 1.43 15.18 -8.10
CA ALA A 243 0.15 15.26 -8.78
C ALA A 243 -1.01 15.54 -7.82
N VAL A 244 -0.99 14.96 -6.61
CA VAL A 244 -2.05 15.12 -5.61
C VAL A 244 -1.43 15.41 -4.25
N ARG A 245 -2.00 16.38 -3.52
CA ARG A 245 -1.81 16.53 -2.08
C ARG A 245 -3.00 15.91 -1.39
N VAL A 246 -2.74 14.92 -0.53
CA VAL A 246 -3.79 14.14 0.12
C VAL A 246 -4.21 14.83 1.41
N ASP A 247 -5.50 15.11 1.53
CA ASP A 247 -6.09 15.64 2.76
C ASP A 247 -6.34 14.49 3.76
N GLY A 248 -5.27 14.00 4.34
CA GLY A 248 -5.27 12.93 5.34
C GLY A 248 -5.28 13.44 6.80
N GLY A 249 -5.02 14.73 7.01
CA GLY A 249 -4.78 15.27 8.35
C GLY A 249 -3.51 14.68 8.96
N ILE A 250 -3.63 14.06 10.13
CA ILE A 250 -2.53 13.35 10.79
C ILE A 250 -2.32 11.92 10.27
N ALA A 251 -3.28 11.39 9.52
CA ALA A 251 -3.11 10.12 8.83
C ALA A 251 -2.15 10.28 7.66
N GLN A 252 -1.45 9.21 7.31
CA GLN A 252 -0.42 9.22 6.29
C GLN A 252 -0.88 8.42 5.07
N THR A 253 -0.38 8.78 3.88
CA THR A 253 -0.62 7.99 2.66
C THR A 253 0.06 6.64 2.76
N ASP A 254 -0.68 5.59 2.47
CA ASP A 254 -0.24 4.20 2.46
C ASP A 254 -0.27 3.66 1.01
N SER A 255 -0.69 2.45 0.79
CA SER A 255 -0.75 1.87 -0.55
C SER A 255 -1.82 2.53 -1.45
N ILE A 256 -1.68 2.35 -2.76
CA ILE A 256 -2.54 2.97 -3.78
C ILE A 256 -2.93 1.96 -4.85
N ALA A 257 -4.17 2.01 -5.32
CA ALA A 257 -4.61 1.30 -6.51
C ALA A 257 -5.24 2.25 -7.53
N VAL A 258 -5.24 1.84 -8.80
CA VAL A 258 -5.80 2.62 -9.92
C VAL A 258 -6.83 1.77 -10.65
N ASP A 259 -8.05 2.30 -10.90
CA ASP A 259 -9.07 1.63 -11.68
C ASP A 259 -8.96 1.92 -13.20
N ALA A 260 -9.82 1.33 -14.00
CA ALA A 260 -9.78 1.45 -15.46
C ALA A 260 -10.06 2.88 -15.98
N ASP A 261 -10.77 3.70 -15.21
CA ASP A 261 -11.00 5.11 -15.55
C ASP A 261 -9.87 6.03 -15.05
N GLY A 262 -8.85 5.46 -14.39
CA GLY A 262 -7.71 6.17 -13.83
C GLY A 262 -8.01 6.84 -12.48
N ASN A 263 -9.04 6.40 -11.76
CA ASN A 263 -9.27 6.89 -10.41
C ASN A 263 -8.29 6.25 -9.44
N LEU A 264 -7.77 7.04 -8.51
CA LEU A 264 -6.77 6.67 -7.51
C LEU A 264 -7.46 6.38 -6.19
N TYR A 265 -7.21 5.20 -5.62
CA TYR A 265 -7.69 4.79 -4.30
C TYR A 265 -6.52 4.79 -3.34
N GLN A 266 -6.40 5.86 -2.55
CA GLN A 266 -5.30 6.07 -1.61
C GLN A 266 -5.69 5.63 -0.21
N ALA A 267 -5.06 4.60 0.31
CA ALA A 267 -5.21 4.15 1.67
C ALA A 267 -4.58 5.13 2.68
N LEU A 268 -5.11 5.19 3.90
CA LEU A 268 -4.67 6.12 4.93
C LEU A 268 -4.21 5.35 6.18
N HIS A 269 -2.90 5.31 6.39
CA HIS A 269 -2.31 4.81 7.63
C HIS A 269 -2.65 5.75 8.79
N GLY A 270 -3.14 5.21 9.90
CA GLY A 270 -3.64 6.00 11.03
C GLY A 270 -5.09 6.46 10.87
N ARG A 271 -5.78 6.03 9.79
CA ARG A 271 -7.21 6.22 9.59
C ARG A 271 -7.81 5.05 8.82
N ALA A 272 -8.86 4.43 9.36
CA ALA A 272 -9.57 3.35 8.68
C ALA A 272 -10.46 3.89 7.53
N ALA A 273 -9.83 4.51 6.55
CA ALA A 273 -10.50 5.16 5.40
C ALA A 273 -9.57 5.22 4.18
N MET A 274 -10.16 5.46 3.01
CA MET A 274 -9.43 5.75 1.78
C MET A 274 -9.91 7.04 1.16
N ALA A 275 -8.99 7.75 0.53
CA ALA A 275 -9.25 8.92 -0.28
C ALA A 275 -9.30 8.52 -1.76
N VAL A 276 -10.35 8.90 -2.49
CA VAL A 276 -10.47 8.60 -3.92
C VAL A 276 -10.36 9.90 -4.73
N TYR A 277 -9.46 9.89 -5.72
CA TYR A 277 -9.21 11.04 -6.59
C TYR A 277 -9.35 10.63 -8.06
N ASP A 278 -9.68 11.56 -8.94
CA ASP A 278 -9.47 11.37 -10.35
C ASP A 278 -7.98 11.61 -10.71
N ARG A 279 -7.60 11.25 -11.92
CA ARG A 279 -6.23 11.44 -12.41
C ARG A 279 -5.76 12.90 -12.47
N ASN A 280 -6.67 13.87 -12.34
CA ASN A 280 -6.35 15.30 -12.29
C ASN A 280 -6.22 15.83 -10.86
N GLY A 281 -6.31 14.93 -9.87
CA GLY A 281 -6.19 15.27 -8.45
C GLY A 281 -7.45 15.81 -7.80
N LYS A 282 -8.61 15.75 -8.49
CA LYS A 282 -9.89 16.14 -7.90
C LYS A 282 -10.37 15.03 -6.96
N ARG A 283 -10.72 15.38 -5.72
CA ARG A 283 -11.36 14.47 -4.79
C ARG A 283 -12.73 14.02 -5.32
N LEU A 284 -12.95 12.73 -5.41
CA LEU A 284 -14.21 12.11 -5.88
C LEU A 284 -15.02 11.54 -4.72
N ALA A 285 -14.34 10.89 -3.76
CA ALA A 285 -15.00 10.23 -2.65
C ALA A 285 -14.06 9.99 -1.46
N THR A 286 -14.66 9.66 -0.32
CA THR A 286 -14.02 8.99 0.80
C THR A 286 -14.66 7.62 0.96
N VAL A 287 -13.85 6.56 1.00
CA VAL A 287 -14.30 5.22 1.44
C VAL A 287 -14.10 5.15 2.95
N GLU A 288 -15.14 4.85 3.71
CA GLU A 288 -15.09 4.83 5.17
C GLU A 288 -15.54 3.49 5.74
N VAL A 289 -14.78 3.02 6.71
CA VAL A 289 -15.18 1.91 7.58
C VAL A 289 -16.23 2.43 8.57
N PRO A 290 -17.32 1.68 8.84
CA PRO A 290 -18.36 2.14 9.76
C PRO A 290 -17.80 2.50 11.15
N ALA A 291 -18.34 3.54 11.77
CA ALA A 291 -17.91 4.03 13.10
C ALA A 291 -17.98 2.96 14.22
N ARG A 292 -18.81 1.92 14.05
CA ARG A 292 -18.90 0.77 14.97
C ARG A 292 -17.67 -0.14 14.94
N ALA A 293 -16.78 0.03 13.97
CA ALA A 293 -15.52 -0.71 13.88
C ALA A 293 -14.45 -0.10 14.80
N ALA A 294 -14.80 0.08 16.09
CA ALA A 294 -13.88 0.62 17.09
C ALA A 294 -12.61 -0.23 17.18
N GLY A 295 -11.46 0.44 17.28
CA GLY A 295 -10.15 -0.22 17.35
C GLY A 295 -9.60 -0.66 15.98
N LEU A 296 -10.17 -0.20 14.87
CA LEU A 296 -9.56 -0.24 13.54
C LEU A 296 -9.04 1.16 13.21
N GLU A 297 -7.75 1.24 12.97
CA GLU A 297 -7.03 2.52 12.92
C GLU A 297 -6.41 2.83 11.56
N SER A 298 -6.07 1.81 10.77
CA SER A 298 -5.39 1.99 9.48
C SER A 298 -6.08 1.20 8.38
N ALA A 299 -6.48 1.87 7.31
CA ALA A 299 -6.63 1.23 6.01
C ALA A 299 -5.25 1.24 5.35
N THR A 300 -4.75 0.07 4.96
CA THR A 300 -3.37 -0.08 4.52
C THR A 300 -3.28 -0.23 3.01
N ASN A 301 -4.12 -1.09 2.42
CA ASN A 301 -4.02 -1.41 1.01
C ASN A 301 -5.40 -1.78 0.40
N VAL A 302 -5.49 -1.87 -0.93
CA VAL A 302 -6.72 -2.21 -1.65
C VAL A 302 -6.43 -2.95 -2.95
N ALA A 303 -7.29 -3.93 -3.24
CA ALA A 303 -7.35 -4.58 -4.56
C ALA A 303 -8.77 -4.43 -5.13
N ILE A 304 -8.86 -4.03 -6.39
CA ILE A 304 -10.13 -3.97 -7.14
C ILE A 304 -10.16 -5.19 -8.07
N THR A 305 -11.26 -5.93 -8.03
CA THR A 305 -11.41 -7.14 -8.87
C THR A 305 -11.18 -6.81 -10.35
N PRO A 306 -10.23 -7.46 -11.03
CA PRO A 306 -10.01 -7.24 -12.45
C PRO A 306 -11.28 -7.48 -13.27
N GLY A 307 -11.68 -6.51 -14.12
CA GLY A 307 -12.91 -6.55 -14.90
C GLY A 307 -14.20 -6.48 -14.08
N GLY A 308 -14.11 -6.06 -12.83
CA GLY A 308 -15.26 -5.86 -11.95
C GLY A 308 -15.05 -4.67 -11.02
N THR A 309 -16.11 -4.24 -10.32
CA THR A 309 -16.08 -3.06 -9.44
C THR A 309 -15.95 -3.42 -7.95
N LYS A 310 -15.94 -4.71 -7.58
CA LYS A 310 -15.73 -5.07 -6.18
C LYS A 310 -14.27 -4.82 -5.77
N ALA A 311 -14.12 -3.95 -4.79
CA ALA A 311 -12.84 -3.66 -4.14
C ALA A 311 -12.78 -4.29 -2.75
N TYR A 312 -11.59 -4.72 -2.36
CA TYR A 312 -11.28 -5.28 -1.05
C TYR A 312 -10.14 -4.51 -0.43
N MET A 313 -10.37 -3.96 0.76
CA MET A 313 -9.39 -3.20 1.51
C MET A 313 -8.99 -3.93 2.78
N THR A 314 -7.71 -3.89 3.10
CA THR A 314 -7.14 -4.35 4.36
C THR A 314 -7.23 -3.24 5.40
N VAL A 315 -7.69 -3.59 6.59
CA VAL A 315 -7.83 -2.65 7.71
C VAL A 315 -7.33 -3.30 8.98
N SER A 316 -6.46 -2.64 9.70
CA SER A 316 -5.82 -3.17 10.91
C SER A 316 -5.87 -2.18 12.08
N GLY A 317 -5.73 -2.73 13.27
CA GLY A 317 -5.67 -1.95 14.51
C GLY A 317 -5.71 -2.86 15.75
N PRO A 318 -5.88 -2.29 16.95
CA PRO A 318 -5.99 -3.06 18.21
C PRO A 318 -7.12 -4.07 18.23
N ALA A 319 -8.15 -3.92 17.41
CA ALA A 319 -9.25 -4.89 17.29
C ALA A 319 -8.88 -6.13 16.45
N GLY A 320 -7.78 -6.08 15.71
CA GLY A 320 -7.34 -7.14 14.81
C GLY A 320 -7.15 -6.67 13.37
N GLY A 321 -6.93 -7.61 12.47
CA GLY A 321 -6.82 -7.39 11.03
C GLY A 321 -8.08 -7.88 10.30
N TYR A 322 -8.67 -7.02 9.48
CA TYR A 322 -9.96 -7.25 8.82
C TYR A 322 -9.88 -6.99 7.33
N LEU A 323 -10.74 -7.69 6.60
CA LEU A 323 -11.04 -7.43 5.21
C LEU A 323 -12.38 -6.72 5.11
N TYR A 324 -12.40 -5.58 4.43
CA TYR A 324 -13.61 -4.82 4.07
C TYR A 324 -13.79 -4.82 2.56
N THR A 325 -15.01 -4.60 2.09
CA THR A 325 -15.35 -4.49 0.68
C THR A 325 -16.21 -3.26 0.41
N PHE A 326 -16.05 -2.70 -0.78
CA PHE A 326 -16.89 -1.61 -1.30
C PHE A 326 -17.00 -1.72 -2.83
N ASP A 327 -17.88 -0.91 -3.44
CA ASP A 327 -17.95 -0.80 -4.88
C ASP A 327 -17.05 0.36 -5.34
N ALA A 328 -16.03 0.05 -6.13
CA ALA A 328 -15.17 1.02 -6.79
C ALA A 328 -15.97 1.82 -7.83
N LEU A 329 -15.43 2.97 -8.26
CA LEU A 329 -16.09 3.87 -9.21
C LEU A 329 -16.03 3.32 -10.64
N ALA A 330 -15.00 2.55 -10.96
CA ALA A 330 -14.85 1.82 -12.22
C ALA A 330 -14.26 0.42 -11.99
N GLU A 331 -14.12 -0.36 -13.05
CA GLU A 331 -13.59 -1.71 -13.01
C GLU A 331 -12.10 -1.72 -12.64
N GLY A 332 -11.68 -2.74 -11.92
CA GLY A 332 -10.27 -2.99 -11.66
C GLY A 332 -9.53 -3.38 -12.93
N THR A 333 -8.33 -2.87 -13.06
CA THR A 333 -7.34 -3.35 -14.02
C THR A 333 -6.49 -4.45 -13.39
N ARG A 334 -5.60 -5.05 -14.17
CA ARG A 334 -4.57 -5.93 -13.63
C ARG A 334 -3.70 -5.23 -12.58
N GLN A 335 -3.43 -3.93 -12.78
CA GLN A 335 -2.62 -3.10 -11.86
C GLN A 335 -3.40 -2.57 -10.66
N SER A 336 -4.69 -2.83 -10.59
CA SER A 336 -5.48 -2.58 -9.35
C SER A 336 -5.22 -3.67 -8.30
N ASN A 337 -3.98 -4.15 -8.20
CA ASN A 337 -3.53 -5.31 -7.41
C ASN A 337 -4.23 -6.62 -7.82
N GLY A 338 -4.45 -6.78 -9.11
CA GLY A 338 -4.88 -8.03 -9.71
C GLY A 338 -3.76 -8.61 -10.56
N GLY A 339 -3.38 -9.86 -10.31
CA GLY A 339 -2.38 -10.59 -11.06
C GLY A 339 -2.91 -11.32 -12.29
#